data_7071b639b1db38b17c23a27c9879a27c
#
_entry.id   7071b639b1db38b17c23a27c9879a27c
#
_cell.length_a   1.000
_cell.length_b   1.000
_cell.length_c   1.000
_cell.angle_alpha   90.00
_cell.angle_beta   90.00
_cell.angle_gamma   90.00
#
_symmetry.space_group_name_H-M   'P 1'
#
loop_
_entity.id
_entity.type
_entity.pdbx_description
1 polymer ?
#
loop_
_entity_poly.entity_id
_entity_poly.type
_entity_poly.pdbx_seq_one_letter_code
_entity_poly.pdbx_strand_id
1 'polypeptide(L)'
;GMGVCLGCTIETTEGYKRCCKEGPVFEGEKLIFSAPIKPAEQVIVASKNKKVKPDLSVKIKGVEFNNPVIGSSGTFGFGTEYKDIFDVNKLGGISSKGLTIEPRQGNSGIRVWETPSGLMNSIGLQNPGIPHFIEHELPQMLKLKPVTIANLSGSTLESYVEGAKLLENTKVPIIELNISCPNVSAGGAAFGMTCSAAKDVV
;
A
#
# COMPACT_ATOMS: atom_id res chain seq x y z
N GLY A 1 2.76 11.97 -6.26
CA GLY A 1 3.72 11.08 -6.91
C GLY A 1 4.78 11.82 -7.68
N MET A 2 6.02 11.34 -7.70
CA MET A 2 7.12 11.99 -8.45
C MET A 2 7.12 11.65 -9.96
N GLY A 3 6.10 11.00 -10.48
CA GLY A 3 5.93 10.69 -11.90
C GLY A 3 6.86 9.62 -12.49
N VAL A 4 7.56 8.87 -11.63
CA VAL A 4 8.53 7.86 -12.08
C VAL A 4 7.89 6.47 -12.23
N CYS A 5 6.81 6.19 -11.49
CA CYS A 5 6.20 4.85 -11.42
C CYS A 5 5.27 4.51 -12.60
N LEU A 6 4.91 5.48 -13.45
CA LEU A 6 3.97 5.35 -14.58
C LEU A 6 2.55 4.83 -14.19
N GLY A 7 2.27 4.62 -12.92
CA GLY A 7 1.01 4.04 -12.44
C GLY A 7 -0.23 4.93 -12.64
N CYS A 8 -0.04 6.23 -12.88
CA CYS A 8 -1.13 7.17 -13.14
C CYS A 8 -1.14 7.66 -14.61
N THR A 9 -0.61 6.88 -15.55
CA THR A 9 -0.55 7.23 -16.96
C THR A 9 -1.94 7.09 -17.59
N ILE A 10 -2.33 8.12 -18.35
CA ILE A 10 -3.53 8.13 -19.20
C ILE A 10 -3.16 8.41 -20.65
N GLU A 11 -3.93 7.88 -21.57
CA GLU A 11 -3.76 8.14 -22.99
C GLU A 11 -4.52 9.40 -23.41
N THR A 12 -3.85 10.26 -24.15
CA THR A 12 -4.44 11.50 -24.70
C THR A 12 -4.12 11.63 -26.17
N THR A 13 -4.78 12.53 -26.88
CA THR A 13 -4.48 12.88 -28.28
C THR A 13 -3.07 13.43 -28.48
N GLU A 14 -2.41 13.84 -27.41
CA GLU A 14 -1.04 14.34 -27.39
C GLU A 14 -0.02 13.30 -26.88
N GLY A 15 -0.42 12.04 -26.75
CA GLY A 15 0.37 10.94 -26.20
C GLY A 15 0.08 10.66 -24.73
N TYR A 16 0.89 9.80 -24.13
CA TYR A 16 0.70 9.40 -22.73
C TYR A 16 1.10 10.52 -21.77
N LYS A 17 0.20 10.88 -20.86
CA LYS A 17 0.39 11.88 -19.79
C LYS A 17 0.27 11.23 -18.43
N ARG A 18 0.98 11.76 -17.44
CA ARG A 18 0.93 11.27 -16.04
C ARG A 18 0.17 12.25 -15.18
N CYS A 19 -0.91 11.81 -14.56
CA CYS A 19 -1.75 12.66 -13.71
C CYS A 19 -0.96 13.35 -12.59
N CYS A 20 0.07 12.68 -12.06
CA CYS A 20 0.89 13.23 -10.99
C CYS A 20 1.94 14.27 -11.45
N LYS A 21 2.24 14.35 -12.74
CA LYS A 21 3.27 15.26 -13.29
C LYS A 21 2.66 16.32 -14.18
N GLU A 22 1.81 15.93 -15.12
CA GLU A 22 1.22 16.83 -16.12
C GLU A 22 -0.15 17.35 -15.68
N GLY A 23 -0.63 16.96 -14.47
CA GLY A 23 -1.81 17.47 -13.82
C GLY A 23 -2.92 16.44 -13.63
N PRO A 24 -3.70 16.52 -12.55
CA PRO A 24 -4.84 15.63 -12.32
C PRO A 24 -6.08 16.01 -13.14
N VAL A 25 -6.07 17.17 -13.80
CA VAL A 25 -7.17 17.68 -14.62
C VAL A 25 -6.72 17.79 -16.06
N PHE A 26 -7.47 17.15 -16.95
CA PHE A 26 -7.25 17.17 -18.39
C PHE A 26 -8.52 17.63 -19.10
N GLU A 27 -8.36 18.29 -20.25
CA GLU A 27 -9.48 18.59 -21.13
C GLU A 27 -10.09 17.29 -21.64
N GLY A 28 -11.40 17.09 -21.41
CA GLY A 28 -12.08 15.84 -21.75
C GLY A 28 -11.96 15.44 -23.23
N GLU A 29 -11.89 16.42 -24.13
CA GLU A 29 -11.70 16.22 -25.55
C GLU A 29 -10.35 15.63 -25.93
N LYS A 30 -9.35 15.79 -25.05
CA LYS A 30 -7.99 15.25 -25.27
C LYS A 30 -7.81 13.83 -24.70
N LEU A 31 -8.77 13.34 -23.94
CA LEU A 31 -8.70 12.01 -23.36
C LEU A 31 -9.12 10.95 -24.38
N ILE A 32 -8.25 9.98 -24.62
CA ILE A 32 -8.58 8.80 -25.40
C ILE A 32 -9.07 7.73 -24.43
N PHE A 33 -10.37 7.56 -24.39
CA PHE A 33 -10.95 6.37 -23.77
C PHE A 33 -10.87 5.26 -24.82
N SER A 34 -9.83 4.41 -24.72
CA SER A 34 -9.77 3.20 -25.53
C SER A 34 -11.12 2.48 -25.43
N ALA A 35 -11.84 2.42 -26.51
CA ALA A 35 -13.19 1.91 -26.77
C ALA A 35 -14.09 1.78 -25.54
N PRO A 36 -15.34 2.27 -25.56
CA PRO A 36 -16.23 2.11 -24.41
C PRO A 36 -16.06 0.70 -23.91
N ILE A 37 -15.70 0.55 -22.62
CA ILE A 37 -15.80 -0.74 -21.95
C ILE A 37 -17.23 -1.16 -22.29
N LYS A 38 -17.38 -2.05 -23.28
CA LYS A 38 -18.69 -2.62 -23.57
C LYS A 38 -19.16 -3.08 -22.21
N PRO A 39 -20.27 -2.55 -21.68
CA PRO A 39 -20.76 -3.04 -20.42
C PRO A 39 -20.76 -4.55 -20.61
N ALA A 40 -19.98 -5.26 -19.80
CA ALA A 40 -19.84 -6.70 -19.95
C ALA A 40 -21.25 -7.17 -20.20
N GLU A 41 -21.54 -7.68 -21.41
CA GLU A 41 -22.87 -8.18 -21.72
C GLU A 41 -23.18 -9.01 -20.52
N GLN A 42 -24.16 -8.58 -19.74
CA GLN A 42 -24.61 -9.39 -18.63
C GLN A 42 -25.08 -10.65 -19.33
N VAL A 43 -24.17 -11.61 -19.40
CA VAL A 43 -24.55 -12.98 -19.70
C VAL A 43 -25.39 -13.37 -18.50
N ILE A 44 -26.65 -12.97 -18.58
CA ILE A 44 -27.72 -13.51 -17.74
C ILE A 44 -27.85 -14.95 -18.23
N VAL A 45 -26.87 -15.76 -17.85
CA VAL A 45 -27.07 -17.18 -17.79
C VAL A 45 -28.11 -17.35 -16.70
N ALA A 46 -29.35 -17.42 -17.14
CA ALA A 46 -30.49 -17.83 -16.31
C ALA A 46 -30.22 -19.30 -15.89
N SER A 47 -29.22 -19.50 -15.08
CA SER A 47 -28.99 -20.78 -14.44
C SER A 47 -29.94 -20.82 -13.25
N LYS A 48 -30.93 -21.68 -13.33
CA LYS A 48 -31.75 -22.15 -12.21
C LYS A 48 -30.92 -22.92 -11.18
N ASN A 49 -29.67 -22.53 -10.95
CA ASN A 49 -28.78 -23.22 -10.06
C ASN A 49 -28.38 -22.32 -8.90
N LYS A 50 -28.38 -22.88 -7.70
CA LYS A 50 -27.90 -22.34 -6.44
C LYS A 50 -26.89 -21.22 -6.66
N LYS A 51 -27.12 -20.03 -6.07
CA LYS A 51 -26.15 -18.93 -6.07
C LYS A 51 -24.82 -19.46 -5.54
N VAL A 52 -23.96 -19.91 -6.44
CA VAL A 52 -22.58 -20.26 -6.10
C VAL A 52 -21.92 -18.93 -5.72
N LYS A 53 -21.56 -18.80 -4.46
CA LYS A 53 -20.80 -17.63 -4.00
C LYS A 53 -19.45 -17.68 -4.69
N PRO A 54 -19.00 -16.63 -5.42
CA PRO A 54 -17.71 -16.65 -6.07
C PRO A 54 -16.61 -16.84 -5.04
N ASP A 55 -15.64 -17.67 -5.36
CA ASP A 55 -14.40 -17.79 -4.60
C ASP A 55 -13.50 -16.62 -4.99
N LEU A 56 -13.17 -15.77 -4.02
CA LEU A 56 -12.29 -14.61 -4.17
C LEU A 56 -10.92 -14.85 -3.54
N SER A 57 -10.67 -16.06 -3.04
CA SER A 57 -9.39 -16.37 -2.39
C SER A 57 -8.20 -16.22 -3.34
N VAL A 58 -7.09 -15.75 -2.79
CA VAL A 58 -5.81 -15.59 -3.52
C VAL A 58 -4.70 -16.19 -2.67
N LYS A 59 -3.79 -16.91 -3.30
CA LYS A 59 -2.64 -17.52 -2.62
C LYS A 59 -1.33 -16.92 -3.11
N ILE A 60 -0.54 -16.35 -2.19
CA ILE A 60 0.76 -15.74 -2.47
C ILE A 60 1.82 -16.41 -1.59
N LYS A 61 2.79 -17.07 -2.21
CA LYS A 61 3.89 -17.76 -1.50
C LYS A 61 3.42 -18.69 -0.36
N GLY A 62 2.29 -19.36 -0.55
CA GLY A 62 1.73 -20.27 0.45
C GLY A 62 0.80 -19.62 1.47
N VAL A 63 0.76 -18.29 1.54
CA VAL A 63 -0.18 -17.54 2.39
C VAL A 63 -1.48 -17.33 1.64
N GLU A 64 -2.61 -17.69 2.26
CA GLU A 64 -3.94 -17.60 1.68
C GLU A 64 -4.65 -16.32 2.17
N PHE A 65 -5.15 -15.55 1.21
CA PHE A 65 -5.97 -14.37 1.42
C PHE A 65 -7.42 -14.69 1.07
N ASN A 66 -8.37 -14.31 1.90
CA ASN A 66 -9.80 -14.54 1.64
C ASN A 66 -10.33 -13.77 0.40
N ASN A 67 -9.63 -12.72 0.01
CA ASN A 67 -9.89 -11.93 -1.20
C ASN A 67 -8.66 -11.04 -1.49
N PRO A 68 -8.56 -10.43 -2.70
CA PRO A 68 -7.39 -9.65 -3.10
C PRO A 68 -7.35 -8.21 -2.56
N VAL A 69 -8.32 -7.79 -1.73
CA VAL A 69 -8.37 -6.40 -1.23
C VAL A 69 -7.47 -6.25 -0.02
N ILE A 70 -6.49 -5.39 -0.11
CA ILE A 70 -5.51 -5.13 0.95
C ILE A 70 -5.58 -3.66 1.37
N GLY A 71 -5.72 -3.41 2.67
CA GLY A 71 -5.54 -2.08 3.26
C GLY A 71 -4.06 -1.70 3.15
N SER A 72 -3.75 -0.66 2.35
CA SER A 72 -2.37 -0.33 2.01
C SER A 72 -1.65 0.42 3.12
N SER A 73 -0.34 0.19 3.22
CA SER A 73 0.54 0.88 4.16
C SER A 73 0.47 2.41 4.01
N GLY A 74 0.60 3.10 5.13
CA GLY A 74 0.57 4.56 5.20
C GLY A 74 -0.82 5.19 5.14
N THR A 75 -1.86 4.42 4.82
CA THR A 75 -3.24 4.89 4.74
C THR A 75 -4.18 4.18 5.70
N PHE A 76 -3.78 3.06 6.26
CA PHE A 76 -4.65 2.16 7.02
C PHE A 76 -4.18 1.90 8.46
N GLY A 77 -3.16 2.63 8.96
CA GLY A 77 -2.60 2.46 10.29
C GLY A 77 -2.13 1.03 10.54
N PHE A 78 -2.61 0.42 11.62
CA PHE A 78 -2.46 -1.00 11.94
C PHE A 78 -3.77 -1.78 11.74
N GLY A 79 -4.80 -1.12 11.18
CA GLY A 79 -6.11 -1.69 10.88
C GLY A 79 -7.08 -1.67 12.05
N THR A 80 -6.61 -1.65 13.29
CA THR A 80 -7.45 -1.63 14.49
C THR A 80 -8.18 -0.30 14.67
N GLU A 81 -7.65 0.78 14.12
CA GLU A 81 -8.21 2.14 14.16
C GLU A 81 -9.52 2.26 13.36
N TYR A 82 -9.72 1.38 12.38
CA TYR A 82 -10.88 1.42 11.48
C TYR A 82 -12.04 0.50 11.91
N LYS A 83 -11.86 -0.32 12.94
CA LYS A 83 -12.86 -1.31 13.38
C LYS A 83 -14.23 -0.70 13.73
N ASP A 84 -14.24 0.56 14.19
CA ASP A 84 -15.45 1.26 14.58
C ASP A 84 -16.14 1.95 13.38
N ILE A 85 -15.47 2.00 12.22
CA ILE A 85 -15.98 2.61 10.97
C ILE A 85 -16.57 1.54 10.06
N PHE A 86 -15.88 0.40 9.92
CA PHE A 86 -16.37 -0.73 9.12
C PHE A 86 -15.73 -2.04 9.61
N ASP A 87 -16.31 -3.16 9.19
CA ASP A 87 -15.79 -4.48 9.52
C ASP A 87 -14.51 -4.78 8.71
N VAL A 88 -13.36 -4.51 9.32
CA VAL A 88 -12.03 -4.73 8.72
C VAL A 88 -11.78 -6.19 8.36
N ASN A 89 -12.52 -7.14 8.97
CA ASN A 89 -12.41 -8.57 8.65
C ASN A 89 -12.93 -8.94 7.25
N LYS A 90 -13.51 -8.00 6.53
CA LYS A 90 -13.88 -8.15 5.12
C LYS A 90 -12.70 -8.00 4.17
N LEU A 91 -11.58 -7.45 4.62
CA LEU A 91 -10.35 -7.34 3.83
C LEU A 91 -9.65 -8.69 3.72
N GLY A 92 -8.88 -8.89 2.65
CA GLY A 92 -7.99 -10.03 2.49
C GLY A 92 -6.69 -9.86 3.25
N GLY A 93 -6.16 -8.63 3.30
CA GLY A 93 -4.93 -8.31 4.02
C GLY A 93 -4.90 -6.88 4.56
N ILE A 94 -4.00 -6.63 5.50
CA ILE A 94 -3.70 -5.29 6.03
C ILE A 94 -2.19 -5.14 6.10
N SER A 95 -1.65 -4.18 5.34
CA SER A 95 -0.26 -3.77 5.45
C SER A 95 -0.13 -2.73 6.56
N SER A 96 0.77 -2.98 7.50
CA SER A 96 1.02 -2.11 8.64
C SER A 96 1.54 -0.75 8.19
N LYS A 97 1.57 0.20 9.11
CA LYS A 97 2.37 1.40 8.96
C LYS A 97 3.83 1.04 8.70
N GLY A 98 4.52 1.82 7.84
CA GLY A 98 5.94 1.60 7.56
C GLY A 98 6.76 1.65 8.84
N LEU A 99 7.48 0.57 9.13
CA LEU A 99 8.23 0.34 10.37
C LEU A 99 9.72 0.56 10.12
N THR A 100 10.37 1.23 11.05
CA THR A 100 11.84 1.31 11.14
C THR A 100 12.31 0.59 12.40
N ILE A 101 13.60 0.24 12.50
CA ILE A 101 14.14 -0.41 13.70
C ILE A 101 13.84 0.45 14.91
N GLU A 102 14.30 1.68 14.90
CA GLU A 102 14.01 2.67 15.94
C GLU A 102 12.72 3.44 15.65
N PRO A 103 12.02 3.95 16.70
CA PRO A 103 10.85 4.77 16.52
C PRO A 103 11.18 6.10 15.81
N ARG A 104 10.24 6.57 14.99
CA ARG A 104 10.35 7.87 14.30
C ARG A 104 9.17 8.75 14.65
N GLN A 105 9.48 9.99 15.04
CA GLN A 105 8.45 11.00 15.35
C GLN A 105 7.83 11.62 14.08
N GLY A 106 8.43 11.38 12.91
CA GLY A 106 8.04 12.01 11.67
C GLY A 106 8.63 13.42 11.52
N ASN A 107 8.15 14.14 10.51
CA ASN A 107 8.60 15.50 10.23
C ASN A 107 8.06 16.49 11.27
N SER A 108 8.80 17.55 11.54
CA SER A 108 8.37 18.67 12.39
C SER A 108 7.41 19.61 11.65
N GLY A 109 6.72 20.47 12.39
CA GLY A 109 5.81 21.47 11.84
C GLY A 109 4.45 20.93 11.41
N ILE A 110 3.80 21.62 10.47
CA ILE A 110 2.49 21.23 9.92
C ILE A 110 2.68 20.07 8.96
N ARG A 111 2.14 18.91 9.30
CA ARG A 111 2.31 17.66 8.53
C ARG A 111 1.11 17.27 7.69
N VAL A 112 -0.02 17.90 7.91
CA VAL A 112 -1.24 17.72 7.10
C VAL A 112 -1.82 19.10 6.83
N TRP A 113 -2.16 19.37 5.58
CA TRP A 113 -2.75 20.61 5.14
C TRP A 113 -3.91 20.33 4.20
N GLU A 114 -5.08 20.91 4.50
CA GLU A 114 -6.25 20.82 3.63
C GLU A 114 -6.12 21.77 2.45
N THR A 115 -6.53 21.31 1.29
CA THR A 115 -6.62 22.10 0.05
C THR A 115 -8.06 22.06 -0.46
N PRO A 116 -8.47 22.95 -1.38
CA PRO A 116 -9.82 22.92 -1.94
C PRO A 116 -10.23 21.56 -2.58
N SER A 117 -9.26 20.74 -2.97
CA SER A 117 -9.51 19.47 -3.67
C SER A 117 -8.96 18.23 -2.96
N GLY A 118 -8.48 18.36 -1.71
CA GLY A 118 -7.94 17.22 -0.98
C GLY A 118 -6.98 17.60 0.14
N LEU A 119 -6.08 16.68 0.47
CA LEU A 119 -5.10 16.84 1.54
C LEU A 119 -3.67 16.67 1.02
N MET A 120 -2.79 17.58 1.43
CA MET A 120 -1.34 17.40 1.32
C MET A 120 -0.81 16.89 2.65
N ASN A 121 0.18 15.97 2.59
CA ASN A 121 0.82 15.52 3.80
C ASN A 121 2.34 15.42 3.67
N SER A 122 3.01 15.54 4.82
CA SER A 122 4.45 15.33 5.00
C SER A 122 4.67 14.66 6.35
N ILE A 123 4.14 13.46 6.52
CA ILE A 123 4.16 12.75 7.81
C ILE A 123 5.58 12.36 8.22
N GLY A 124 6.44 12.00 7.27
CA GLY A 124 7.84 11.66 7.56
C GLY A 124 8.04 10.29 8.18
N LEU A 125 7.21 9.32 7.80
CA LEU A 125 7.32 7.92 8.24
C LEU A 125 7.22 7.76 9.77
N GLN A 126 6.34 8.53 10.43
CA GLN A 126 6.09 8.37 11.87
C GLN A 126 5.67 6.94 12.18
N ASN A 127 6.39 6.27 13.07
CA ASN A 127 6.09 4.91 13.48
C ASN A 127 6.71 4.59 14.84
N PRO A 128 6.21 3.57 15.56
CA PRO A 128 6.67 3.26 16.92
C PRO A 128 7.98 2.47 16.98
N GLY A 129 8.55 2.05 15.85
CA GLY A 129 9.66 1.12 15.77
C GLY A 129 9.23 -0.35 15.80
N ILE A 130 10.11 -1.22 15.26
CA ILE A 130 9.84 -2.67 15.16
C ILE A 130 9.66 -3.33 16.54
N PRO A 131 10.50 -3.07 17.58
CA PRO A 131 10.30 -3.68 18.89
C PRO A 131 8.93 -3.39 19.49
N HIS A 132 8.50 -2.12 19.47
CA HIS A 132 7.19 -1.73 19.96
C HIS A 132 6.05 -2.38 19.15
N PHE A 133 6.19 -2.39 17.82
CA PHE A 133 5.22 -3.05 16.93
C PHE A 133 5.03 -4.53 17.30
N ILE A 134 6.12 -5.26 17.52
CA ILE A 134 6.08 -6.68 17.88
C ILE A 134 5.36 -6.90 19.22
N GLU A 135 5.60 -6.03 20.18
CA GLU A 135 5.06 -6.17 21.54
C GLU A 135 3.59 -5.74 21.64
N HIS A 136 3.19 -4.67 20.93
CA HIS A 136 1.90 -4.03 21.16
C HIS A 136 0.93 -4.16 19.99
N GLU A 137 1.36 -3.85 18.77
CA GLU A 137 0.48 -3.74 17.60
C GLU A 137 0.26 -5.10 16.91
N LEU A 138 1.33 -5.84 16.69
CA LEU A 138 1.29 -7.13 16.02
C LEU A 138 0.32 -8.13 16.67
N PRO A 139 0.28 -8.28 18.00
CA PRO A 139 -0.68 -9.17 18.65
C PRO A 139 -2.14 -8.80 18.39
N GLN A 140 -2.42 -7.52 18.18
CA GLN A 140 -3.77 -7.05 17.85
C GLN A 140 -4.11 -7.32 16.39
N MET A 141 -3.18 -7.04 15.48
CA MET A 141 -3.36 -7.33 14.05
C MET A 141 -3.59 -8.83 13.80
N LEU A 142 -2.84 -9.69 14.50
CA LEU A 142 -2.97 -11.16 14.36
C LEU A 142 -4.30 -11.71 14.90
N LYS A 143 -5.09 -10.95 15.65
CA LYS A 143 -6.46 -11.32 16.04
C LYS A 143 -7.49 -11.04 14.95
N LEU A 144 -7.14 -10.23 13.95
CA LEU A 144 -8.00 -9.93 12.81
C LEU A 144 -7.94 -11.08 11.79
N LYS A 145 -8.99 -11.22 10.97
CA LYS A 145 -9.03 -12.23 9.90
C LYS A 145 -8.13 -11.93 8.70
N PRO A 146 -7.95 -10.65 8.28
CA PRO A 146 -7.05 -10.32 7.18
C PRO A 146 -5.61 -10.76 7.46
N VAL A 147 -4.90 -11.12 6.39
CA VAL A 147 -3.48 -11.43 6.48
C VAL A 147 -2.72 -10.19 6.94
N THR A 148 -1.94 -10.33 8.01
CA THR A 148 -1.06 -9.26 8.50
C THR A 148 0.18 -9.18 7.61
N ILE A 149 0.46 -8.00 7.08
CA ILE A 149 1.65 -7.70 6.29
C ILE A 149 2.46 -6.65 7.05
N ALA A 150 3.68 -6.96 7.46
CA ALA A 150 4.57 -5.98 8.09
C ALA A 150 5.28 -5.17 7.01
N ASN A 151 5.03 -3.86 6.97
CA ASN A 151 5.69 -2.95 6.04
C ASN A 151 7.02 -2.48 6.64
N LEU A 152 8.13 -2.97 6.10
CA LEU A 152 9.48 -2.69 6.57
C LEU A 152 10.10 -1.54 5.78
N SER A 153 10.54 -0.52 6.49
CA SER A 153 11.26 0.64 5.94
C SER A 153 12.67 0.71 6.52
N GLY A 154 13.62 1.10 5.71
CA GLY A 154 15.00 1.29 6.13
C GLY A 154 15.62 2.56 5.52
N SER A 155 16.72 3.03 6.12
CA SER A 155 17.54 4.13 5.58
C SER A 155 18.82 3.64 4.91
N THR A 156 19.24 2.41 5.22
CA THR A 156 20.40 1.73 4.65
C THR A 156 20.05 0.26 4.39
N LEU A 157 20.87 -0.43 3.59
CA LEU A 157 20.71 -1.86 3.33
C LEU A 157 20.74 -2.68 4.63
N GLU A 158 21.66 -2.35 5.52
CA GLU A 158 21.81 -3.01 6.80
C GLU A 158 20.54 -2.91 7.65
N SER A 159 19.89 -1.74 7.63
CA SER A 159 18.64 -1.54 8.39
C SER A 159 17.46 -2.36 7.84
N TYR A 160 17.40 -2.65 6.53
CA TYR A 160 16.44 -3.61 5.99
C TYR A 160 16.74 -5.03 6.43
N VAL A 161 18.00 -5.45 6.38
CA VAL A 161 18.42 -6.79 6.81
C VAL A 161 18.15 -7.01 8.30
N GLU A 162 18.50 -6.05 9.13
CA GLU A 162 18.29 -6.12 10.58
C GLU A 162 16.78 -6.12 10.92
N GLY A 163 16.01 -5.21 10.30
CA GLY A 163 14.57 -5.17 10.47
C GLY A 163 13.88 -6.46 10.02
N ALA A 164 14.31 -7.04 8.90
CA ALA A 164 13.79 -8.33 8.43
C ALA A 164 14.08 -9.45 9.44
N LYS A 165 15.29 -9.51 10.00
CA LYS A 165 15.64 -10.51 11.04
C LYS A 165 14.80 -10.38 12.30
N LEU A 166 14.49 -9.15 12.73
CA LEU A 166 13.60 -8.93 13.88
C LEU A 166 12.18 -9.44 13.61
N LEU A 167 11.66 -9.20 12.40
CA LEU A 167 10.32 -9.63 12.01
C LEU A 167 10.24 -11.13 11.70
N GLU A 168 11.30 -11.75 11.17
CA GLU A 168 11.38 -13.19 10.86
C GLU A 168 11.11 -14.05 12.11
N ASN A 169 11.56 -13.60 13.27
CA ASN A 169 11.35 -14.30 14.54
C ASN A 169 9.93 -14.15 15.10
N THR A 170 9.00 -13.57 14.33
CA THR A 170 7.63 -13.33 14.73
C THR A 170 6.64 -14.23 13.98
N LYS A 171 5.34 -14.06 14.25
CA LYS A 171 4.26 -14.73 13.50
C LYS A 171 3.76 -13.94 12.30
N VAL A 172 4.50 -12.91 11.86
CA VAL A 172 4.16 -12.15 10.65
C VAL A 172 4.30 -13.06 9.42
N PRO A 173 3.22 -13.28 8.65
CA PRO A 173 3.29 -14.16 7.49
C PRO A 173 3.96 -13.55 6.27
N ILE A 174 3.97 -12.22 6.15
CA ILE A 174 4.53 -11.49 5.00
C ILE A 174 5.22 -10.22 5.46
N ILE A 175 6.41 -9.97 4.92
CA ILE A 175 7.13 -8.69 5.02
C ILE A 175 7.04 -7.98 3.68
N GLU A 176 6.58 -6.73 3.67
CA GLU A 176 6.54 -5.83 2.52
C GLU A 176 7.70 -4.84 2.63
N LEU A 177 8.62 -4.86 1.69
CA LEU A 177 9.73 -3.90 1.67
C LEU A 177 9.29 -2.54 1.14
N ASN A 178 9.37 -1.51 1.97
CA ASN A 178 9.00 -0.15 1.59
C ASN A 178 10.22 0.59 1.01
N ILE A 179 10.32 0.58 -0.29
CA ILE A 179 11.36 1.27 -1.05
C ILE A 179 10.85 2.52 -1.77
N SER A 180 9.67 3.03 -1.40
CA SER A 180 8.97 4.08 -2.13
C SER A 180 8.65 5.35 -1.32
N CYS A 181 9.03 5.44 -0.04
CA CYS A 181 8.65 6.56 0.80
C CYS A 181 9.39 7.86 0.39
N PRO A 182 8.68 8.89 -0.14
CA PRO A 182 9.32 10.14 -0.59
C PRO A 182 9.60 11.13 0.57
N ASN A 183 9.02 10.90 1.74
CA ASN A 183 9.01 11.85 2.86
C ASN A 183 10.18 11.63 3.84
N VAL A 184 11.26 11.00 3.39
CA VAL A 184 12.48 10.79 4.16
C VAL A 184 13.70 11.26 3.37
N SER A 185 14.63 11.92 4.04
CA SER A 185 15.84 12.49 3.42
C SER A 185 16.87 11.43 3.00
N ALA A 186 16.81 10.24 3.58
CA ALA A 186 17.66 9.10 3.25
C ALA A 186 16.86 7.80 3.29
N GLY A 187 17.16 6.87 2.38
CA GLY A 187 16.44 5.60 2.25
C GLY A 187 15.15 5.72 1.46
N GLY A 188 14.21 4.82 1.66
CA GLY A 188 12.88 4.86 1.05
C GLY A 188 12.89 5.01 -0.47
N ALA A 189 12.49 6.18 -0.98
CA ALA A 189 12.39 6.44 -2.41
C ALA A 189 13.70 6.25 -3.18
N ALA A 190 14.86 6.45 -2.55
CA ALA A 190 16.16 6.28 -3.21
C ALA A 190 16.38 4.84 -3.69
N PHE A 191 15.93 3.86 -2.90
CA PHE A 191 16.03 2.45 -3.29
C PHE A 191 15.01 2.03 -4.35
N GLY A 192 13.88 2.71 -4.46
CA GLY A 192 12.86 2.44 -5.48
C GLY A 192 13.06 3.17 -6.81
N MET A 193 14.06 4.05 -6.94
CA MET A 193 14.24 4.88 -8.14
C MET A 193 14.90 4.14 -9.30
N THR A 194 15.71 3.14 -9.04
CA THR A 194 16.40 2.37 -10.08
C THR A 194 16.27 0.87 -9.82
N CYS A 195 16.31 0.08 -10.90
CA CYS A 195 16.30 -1.38 -10.80
C CYS A 195 17.51 -1.91 -10.00
N SER A 196 18.68 -1.27 -10.13
CA SER A 196 19.88 -1.67 -9.39
C SER A 196 19.69 -1.48 -7.90
N ALA A 197 19.27 -0.28 -7.46
CA ALA A 197 19.07 0.00 -6.04
C ALA A 197 17.95 -0.89 -5.44
N ALA A 198 16.87 -1.14 -6.18
CA ALA A 198 15.82 -2.06 -5.73
C ALA A 198 16.34 -3.50 -5.57
N LYS A 199 17.19 -3.97 -6.51
CA LYS A 199 17.82 -5.29 -6.44
C LYS A 199 18.72 -5.44 -5.22
N ASP A 200 19.44 -4.38 -4.85
CA ASP A 200 20.37 -4.41 -3.71
C ASP A 200 19.62 -4.56 -2.37
N VAL A 201 18.37 -4.09 -2.28
CA VAL A 201 17.53 -4.21 -1.07
C VAL A 201 16.83 -5.56 -0.97
N VAL A 202 16.45 -6.17 -2.11
CA VAL A 202 15.72 -7.44 -2.19
C VAL A 202 16.67 -8.63 -2.05
#